data_425822172849d74ba31bc5e3bb9e8e51
#
_entry.id   425822172849d74ba31bc5e3bb9e8e51
#
_cell.length_a   1.000
_cell.length_b   1.000
_cell.length_c   1.000
_cell.angle_alpha   90.00
_cell.angle_beta   90.00
_cell.angle_gamma   90.00
#
_symmetry.space_group_name_H-M   'P 1'
#
loop_
_entity.id
_entity.type
_entity.pdbx_description
1 polymer ?
#
loop_
_entity_poly.entity_id
_entity_poly.type
_entity_poly.pdbx_seq_one_letter_code
_entity_poly.pdbx_strand_id
1 'polypeptide(L)'
;MLLFLLVMVGCTDNAPKPTSKEEVREQLIQTYDIERFKLFSTQNMWTFIKLDTQTGQMWQVQYSVKGDEERFEYDLNPNPLITTNRKVNGRFELYPTQNIYNFILLDRIDGKTWQVQWSFDEENRTVIPINRAAPSTN
;
A
#
# COMPACT_ATOMS: atom_id res chain seq x y z
N MET A 1 59.96 4.02 40.35
CA MET A 1 59.97 4.14 38.85
C MET A 1 58.68 3.52 38.37
N LEU A 2 57.66 4.36 38.13
CA LEU A 2 56.32 3.93 37.82
C LEU A 2 56.12 4.02 36.29
N LEU A 3 55.92 2.89 35.63
CA LEU A 3 55.79 2.80 34.19
C LEU A 3 54.31 3.04 33.82
N PHE A 4 53.97 4.18 33.23
CA PHE A 4 52.65 4.45 32.68
C PHE A 4 52.49 3.79 31.32
N LEU A 5 51.61 2.79 31.24
CA LEU A 5 51.24 2.17 30.00
C LEU A 5 50.12 2.99 29.32
N LEU A 6 50.47 3.70 28.25
CA LEU A 6 49.50 4.46 27.46
C LEU A 6 48.74 3.49 26.53
N VAL A 7 47.46 3.22 26.88
CA VAL A 7 46.58 2.46 26.00
C VAL A 7 46.02 3.42 24.95
N MET A 8 46.51 3.30 23.72
CA MET A 8 45.92 3.98 22.55
C MET A 8 44.65 3.24 22.14
N VAL A 9 43.51 3.84 22.47
CA VAL A 9 42.21 3.40 21.90
C VAL A 9 42.17 3.87 20.45
N GLY A 10 42.38 2.95 19.53
CA GLY A 10 42.18 3.19 18.11
C GLY A 10 40.70 3.31 17.82
N CYS A 11 40.24 4.49 17.44
CA CYS A 11 38.94 4.67 16.81
C CYS A 11 38.97 3.91 15.48
N THR A 12 38.28 2.77 15.40
CA THR A 12 37.99 2.13 14.12
C THR A 12 36.84 2.90 13.48
N ASP A 13 37.14 3.74 12.52
CA ASP A 13 36.16 4.29 11.58
C ASP A 13 35.52 3.12 10.81
N ASN A 14 34.42 2.61 11.34
CA ASN A 14 33.52 1.72 10.60
C ASN A 14 32.64 2.56 9.68
N ALA A 15 33.22 3.22 8.70
CA ALA A 15 32.45 3.64 7.53
C ALA A 15 31.96 2.38 6.81
N PRO A 16 30.66 2.27 6.48
CA PRO A 16 30.14 1.10 5.77
C PRO A 16 30.92 0.98 4.44
N LYS A 17 31.54 -0.19 4.23
CA LYS A 17 32.18 -0.50 2.95
C LYS A 17 31.19 -0.32 1.82
N PRO A 18 31.59 0.22 0.65
CA PRO A 18 30.70 0.29 -0.50
C PRO A 18 30.19 -1.12 -0.81
N THR A 19 28.91 -1.28 -0.74
CA THR A 19 28.17 -2.51 -1.03
C THR A 19 28.55 -2.99 -2.43
N SER A 20 28.82 -4.27 -2.61
CA SER A 20 29.13 -4.83 -3.92
C SER A 20 27.98 -4.56 -4.90
N LYS A 21 28.27 -4.53 -6.21
CA LYS A 21 27.23 -4.36 -7.24
C LYS A 21 26.11 -5.41 -7.10
N GLU A 22 26.45 -6.60 -6.62
CA GLU A 22 25.52 -7.71 -6.38
C GLU A 22 24.60 -7.41 -5.19
N GLU A 23 25.13 -6.94 -4.07
CA GLU A 23 24.32 -6.56 -2.88
C GLU A 23 23.42 -5.36 -3.18
N VAL A 24 23.89 -4.37 -3.94
CA VAL A 24 23.05 -3.25 -4.42
C VAL A 24 21.95 -3.78 -5.33
N ARG A 25 22.24 -4.75 -6.18
CA ARG A 25 21.25 -5.37 -7.06
C ARG A 25 20.22 -6.19 -6.29
N GLU A 26 20.62 -6.95 -5.27
CA GLU A 26 19.71 -7.68 -4.39
C GLU A 26 18.86 -6.74 -3.54
N GLN A 27 19.41 -5.66 -3.01
CA GLN A 27 18.65 -4.62 -2.30
C GLN A 27 17.67 -3.91 -3.24
N LEU A 28 18.05 -3.62 -4.48
CA LEU A 28 17.16 -3.07 -5.50
C LEU A 28 16.04 -4.07 -5.83
N ILE A 29 16.34 -5.35 -5.99
CA ILE A 29 15.33 -6.39 -6.23
C ILE A 29 14.36 -6.47 -5.06
N GLN A 30 14.81 -6.46 -3.81
CA GLN A 30 13.94 -6.41 -2.63
C GLN A 30 13.07 -5.14 -2.57
N THR A 31 13.59 -4.01 -3.04
CA THR A 31 12.83 -2.75 -3.13
C THR A 31 11.79 -2.78 -4.26
N TYR A 32 12.06 -3.55 -5.34
CA TYR A 32 11.12 -3.77 -6.45
C TYR A 32 10.07 -4.86 -6.15
N ASP A 33 10.24 -5.63 -5.06
CA ASP A 33 9.31 -6.72 -4.69
C ASP A 33 8.02 -6.22 -4.02
N ILE A 34 7.88 -4.91 -3.82
CA ILE A 34 6.60 -4.32 -3.43
C ILE A 34 5.78 -4.10 -4.69
N GLU A 35 4.80 -4.96 -4.88
CA GLU A 35 3.93 -4.92 -6.06
C GLU A 35 3.18 -3.59 -6.17
N ARG A 36 3.25 -2.97 -7.34
CA ARG A 36 2.46 -1.77 -7.62
C ARG A 36 0.98 -2.06 -7.60
N PHE A 37 0.55 -3.15 -8.23
CA PHE A 37 -0.85 -3.56 -8.27
C PHE A 37 -1.08 -4.79 -7.41
N LYS A 38 -2.12 -4.76 -6.59
CA LYS A 38 -2.55 -5.89 -5.77
C LYS A 38 -4.01 -6.23 -6.01
N LEU A 39 -4.34 -7.51 -5.94
CA LEU A 39 -5.70 -8.02 -5.95
C LEU A 39 -6.12 -8.43 -4.55
N PHE A 40 -7.27 -7.94 -4.12
CA PHE A 40 -7.90 -8.28 -2.85
C PHE A 40 -9.19 -9.05 -3.13
N SER A 41 -9.31 -10.24 -2.58
CA SER A 41 -10.54 -11.03 -2.68
C SER A 41 -11.68 -10.35 -1.91
N THR A 42 -12.87 -10.40 -2.48
CA THR A 42 -14.11 -10.10 -1.74
C THR A 42 -14.71 -11.41 -1.22
N GLN A 43 -15.81 -11.33 -0.49
CA GLN A 43 -16.56 -12.54 -0.13
C GLN A 43 -17.42 -13.08 -1.28
N ASN A 44 -17.55 -12.33 -2.37
CA ASN A 44 -18.06 -12.87 -3.63
C ASN A 44 -16.91 -13.57 -4.38
N MET A 45 -17.06 -14.86 -4.62
CA MET A 45 -16.01 -15.69 -5.22
C MET A 45 -15.58 -15.24 -6.63
N TRP A 46 -16.41 -14.44 -7.31
CA TRP A 46 -16.17 -13.99 -8.70
C TRP A 46 -15.57 -12.57 -8.76
N THR A 47 -15.48 -11.87 -7.62
CA THR A 47 -15.17 -10.44 -7.57
C THR A 47 -13.92 -10.17 -6.74
N PHE A 48 -13.03 -9.34 -7.29
CA PHE A 48 -11.83 -8.83 -6.62
C PHE A 48 -11.80 -7.31 -6.68
N ILE A 49 -11.04 -6.72 -5.79
CA ILE A 49 -10.66 -5.31 -5.88
C ILE A 49 -9.19 -5.25 -6.30
N LYS A 50 -8.91 -4.60 -7.42
CA LYS A 50 -7.55 -4.26 -7.86
C LYS A 50 -7.19 -2.89 -7.33
N LEU A 51 -6.06 -2.79 -6.63
CA LEU A 51 -5.53 -1.56 -6.06
C LEU A 51 -4.20 -1.20 -6.72
N ASP A 52 -4.07 0.04 -7.19
CA ASP A 52 -2.77 0.66 -7.42
C ASP A 52 -2.23 1.16 -6.08
N THR A 53 -1.26 0.47 -5.53
CA THR A 53 -0.67 0.76 -4.21
C THR A 53 0.12 2.06 -4.15
N GLN A 54 0.46 2.66 -5.29
CA GLN A 54 1.12 3.96 -5.35
C GLN A 54 0.14 5.13 -5.21
N THR A 55 -1.03 5.01 -5.83
CA THR A 55 -1.93 6.13 -6.07
C THR A 55 -3.25 6.04 -5.32
N GLY A 56 -3.63 4.85 -4.85
CA GLY A 56 -4.93 4.58 -4.26
C GLY A 56 -6.08 4.47 -5.27
N GLN A 57 -5.77 4.40 -6.57
CA GLN A 57 -6.76 4.09 -7.61
C GLN A 57 -7.21 2.64 -7.47
N MET A 58 -8.49 2.37 -7.70
CA MET A 58 -9.06 1.04 -7.52
C MET A 58 -10.07 0.69 -8.61
N TRP A 59 -10.14 -0.60 -8.91
CA TRP A 59 -11.10 -1.19 -9.84
C TRP A 59 -11.72 -2.43 -9.22
N GLN A 60 -13.01 -2.62 -9.47
CA GLN A 60 -13.71 -3.87 -9.21
C GLN A 60 -13.49 -4.78 -10.41
N VAL A 61 -12.89 -5.93 -10.18
CA VAL A 61 -12.55 -6.92 -11.21
C VAL A 61 -13.46 -8.11 -11.05
N GLN A 62 -14.14 -8.49 -12.11
CA GLN A 62 -14.93 -9.71 -12.16
C GLN A 62 -14.37 -10.69 -13.15
N TYR A 63 -14.26 -11.94 -12.75
CA TYR A 63 -13.94 -13.04 -13.65
C TYR A 63 -15.11 -14.02 -13.76
N SER A 64 -15.14 -14.77 -14.84
CA SER A 64 -16.12 -15.83 -15.07
C SER A 64 -15.48 -17.00 -15.78
N VAL A 65 -16.01 -18.19 -15.53
CA VAL A 65 -15.65 -19.42 -16.26
C VAL A 65 -16.60 -19.69 -17.43
N LYS A 66 -17.67 -18.90 -17.58
CA LYS A 66 -18.72 -19.13 -18.58
C LYS A 66 -18.47 -18.43 -19.91
N GLY A 67 -17.97 -17.21 -19.91
CA GLY A 67 -17.78 -16.44 -21.14
C GLY A 67 -17.13 -15.09 -20.95
N ASP A 68 -16.78 -14.44 -22.07
CA ASP A 68 -16.09 -13.15 -22.06
C ASP A 68 -16.98 -12.01 -21.58
N GLU A 69 -18.27 -12.11 -21.82
CA GLU A 69 -19.26 -11.08 -21.46
C GLU A 69 -19.41 -10.89 -19.94
N GLU A 70 -19.00 -11.89 -19.16
CA GLU A 70 -19.03 -11.84 -17.69
C GLU A 70 -17.67 -11.50 -17.08
N ARG A 71 -16.67 -11.12 -17.89
CA ARG A 71 -15.33 -10.69 -17.44
C ARG A 71 -15.15 -9.22 -17.73
N PHE A 72 -15.01 -8.40 -16.66
CA PHE A 72 -14.92 -6.95 -16.78
C PHE A 72 -14.23 -6.30 -15.59
N GLU A 73 -13.82 -5.06 -15.79
CA GLU A 73 -13.38 -4.15 -14.74
C GLU A 73 -14.28 -2.92 -14.71
N TYR A 74 -14.74 -2.55 -13.51
CA TYR A 74 -15.42 -1.29 -13.26
C TYR A 74 -14.55 -0.35 -12.44
N ASP A 75 -14.60 0.93 -12.73
CA ASP A 75 -13.99 1.94 -11.87
C ASP A 75 -14.66 1.96 -10.50
N LEU A 76 -13.83 1.84 -9.45
CA LEU A 76 -14.25 2.04 -8.07
C LEU A 76 -13.71 3.36 -7.52
N ASN A 77 -12.46 3.67 -7.83
CA ASN A 77 -11.83 4.97 -7.64
C ASN A 77 -10.86 5.24 -8.78
N PRO A 78 -11.29 5.92 -9.87
CA PRO A 78 -10.44 6.16 -11.03
C PRO A 78 -9.40 7.26 -10.80
N ASN A 79 -9.55 8.10 -9.76
CA ASN A 79 -8.68 9.23 -9.50
C ASN A 79 -7.63 8.93 -8.43
N PRO A 80 -6.36 9.36 -8.62
CA PRO A 80 -5.35 9.26 -7.57
C PRO A 80 -5.78 9.99 -6.30
N LEU A 81 -5.58 9.34 -5.14
CA LEU A 81 -5.85 9.95 -3.82
C LEU A 81 -4.71 10.84 -3.32
N ILE A 82 -3.61 10.88 -4.05
CA ILE A 82 -2.44 11.71 -3.77
C ILE A 82 -2.19 12.69 -4.90
N THR A 83 -1.85 13.93 -4.53
CA THR A 83 -1.48 15.01 -5.45
C THR A 83 0.02 15.29 -5.48
N THR A 84 0.80 14.60 -4.65
CA THR A 84 2.24 14.83 -4.48
C THR A 84 3.08 13.87 -5.30
N ASN A 85 4.37 14.19 -5.52
CA ASN A 85 5.34 13.33 -6.19
C ASN A 85 5.78 12.11 -5.35
N ARG A 86 5.19 11.90 -4.18
CA ARG A 86 5.50 10.78 -3.26
C ARG A 86 4.76 9.50 -3.65
N LYS A 87 4.87 9.11 -4.90
CA LYS A 87 4.33 7.84 -5.40
C LYS A 87 5.30 6.72 -5.06
N VAL A 88 4.91 5.85 -4.14
CA VAL A 88 5.73 4.73 -3.66
C VAL A 88 4.87 3.47 -3.66
N ASN A 89 5.38 2.36 -4.22
CA ASN A 89 4.72 1.06 -4.15
C ASN A 89 4.46 0.69 -2.69
N GLY A 90 3.28 0.14 -2.40
CA GLY A 90 2.88 -0.23 -1.06
C GLY A 90 2.45 0.92 -0.16
N ARG A 91 2.31 2.15 -0.69
CA ARG A 91 1.77 3.30 0.06
C ARG A 91 0.34 3.04 0.52
N PHE A 92 -0.50 2.53 -0.38
CA PHE A 92 -1.89 2.23 -0.08
C PHE A 92 -2.08 0.74 0.16
N GLU A 93 -2.90 0.42 1.17
CA GLU A 93 -3.27 -0.94 1.52
C GLU A 93 -4.76 -1.05 1.85
N LEU A 94 -5.39 -2.13 1.41
CA LEU A 94 -6.82 -2.37 1.57
C LEU A 94 -7.05 -3.44 2.63
N TYR A 95 -7.90 -3.15 3.60
CA TYR A 95 -8.24 -4.04 4.71
C TYR A 95 -9.71 -4.46 4.61
N PRO A 96 -10.01 -5.77 4.59
CA PRO A 96 -11.38 -6.24 4.61
C PRO A 96 -12.06 -5.92 5.94
N THR A 97 -13.37 -5.72 5.89
CA THR A 97 -14.20 -5.53 7.08
C THR A 97 -15.15 -6.72 7.30
N GLN A 98 -15.91 -6.72 8.39
CA GLN A 98 -16.98 -7.70 8.61
C GLN A 98 -18.15 -7.51 7.65
N ASN A 99 -18.33 -6.31 7.09
CA ASN A 99 -19.31 -6.07 6.04
C ASN A 99 -18.72 -6.52 4.69
N ILE A 100 -19.38 -7.47 4.05
CA ILE A 100 -18.92 -8.13 2.82
C ILE A 100 -18.69 -7.16 1.64
N TYR A 101 -19.37 -6.00 1.65
CA TYR A 101 -19.26 -4.98 0.60
C TYR A 101 -18.20 -3.91 0.89
N ASN A 102 -17.64 -3.88 2.11
CA ASN A 102 -16.80 -2.77 2.54
C ASN A 102 -15.37 -3.19 2.87
N PHE A 103 -14.46 -2.28 2.53
CA PHE A 103 -13.06 -2.30 2.94
C PHE A 103 -12.69 -0.96 3.58
N ILE A 104 -11.58 -0.94 4.32
CA ILE A 104 -10.89 0.28 4.72
C ILE A 104 -9.62 0.38 3.90
N LEU A 105 -9.45 1.48 3.18
CA LEU A 105 -8.19 1.83 2.53
C LEU A 105 -7.36 2.69 3.48
N LEU A 106 -6.08 2.37 3.64
CA LEU A 106 -5.12 3.10 4.46
C LEU A 106 -3.99 3.66 3.59
N ASP A 107 -3.74 4.96 3.69
CA ASP A 107 -2.48 5.56 3.28
C ASP A 107 -1.45 5.35 4.40
N ARG A 108 -0.49 4.47 4.19
CA ARG A 108 0.53 4.07 5.18
C ARG A 108 1.60 5.15 5.41
N ILE A 109 1.62 6.21 4.59
CA ILE A 109 2.56 7.34 4.74
C ILE A 109 1.91 8.47 5.53
N ASP A 110 0.71 8.90 5.13
CA ASP A 110 0.04 10.05 5.72
C ASP A 110 -1.00 9.65 6.79
N GLY A 111 -1.28 8.35 6.96
CA GLY A 111 -2.21 7.82 7.95
C GLY A 111 -3.68 8.14 7.65
N LYS A 112 -4.00 8.58 6.44
CA LYS A 112 -5.37 8.84 6.02
C LYS A 112 -6.09 7.53 5.72
N THR A 113 -7.39 7.51 5.96
CA THR A 113 -8.23 6.35 5.70
C THR A 113 -9.48 6.70 4.90
N TRP A 114 -9.99 5.73 4.16
CA TRP A 114 -11.22 5.82 3.39
C TRP A 114 -12.05 4.57 3.58
N GLN A 115 -13.36 4.74 3.64
CA GLN A 115 -14.31 3.66 3.45
C GLN A 115 -14.40 3.38 1.95
N VAL A 116 -14.26 2.13 1.56
CA VAL A 116 -14.38 1.66 0.18
C VAL A 116 -15.55 0.70 0.13
N GLN A 117 -16.55 0.99 -0.70
CA GLN A 117 -17.69 0.11 -0.93
C GLN A 117 -17.73 -0.31 -2.39
N TRP A 118 -17.68 -1.61 -2.63
CA TRP A 118 -17.89 -2.19 -3.95
C TRP A 118 -19.36 -2.63 -4.13
N SER A 119 -19.85 -2.60 -5.36
CA SER A 119 -21.22 -3.05 -5.69
C SER A 119 -21.31 -3.35 -7.19
N PHE A 120 -22.29 -4.21 -7.56
CA PHE A 120 -22.67 -4.36 -8.96
C PHE A 120 -23.41 -3.12 -9.46
N ASP A 121 -24.15 -2.43 -8.59
CA ASP A 121 -24.80 -1.17 -8.92
C ASP A 121 -23.80 -0.01 -8.82
N GLU A 122 -23.69 0.77 -9.89
CA GLU A 122 -22.77 1.90 -9.96
C GLU A 122 -23.01 2.93 -8.86
N GLU A 123 -24.28 3.23 -8.57
CA GLU A 123 -24.68 4.21 -7.56
C GLU A 123 -24.21 3.85 -6.15
N ASN A 124 -23.95 2.56 -5.90
CA ASN A 124 -23.51 2.05 -4.60
C ASN A 124 -21.99 1.85 -4.50
N ARG A 125 -21.23 2.15 -5.56
CA ARG A 125 -19.76 2.12 -5.54
C ARG A 125 -19.24 3.44 -5.01
N THR A 126 -18.56 3.42 -3.85
CA THR A 126 -18.09 4.66 -3.22
C THR A 126 -16.71 4.50 -2.58
N VAL A 127 -15.93 5.60 -2.59
CA VAL A 127 -14.70 5.75 -1.81
C VAL A 127 -14.79 7.09 -1.06
N ILE A 128 -15.00 7.02 0.25
CA ILE A 128 -15.34 8.17 1.09
C ILE A 128 -14.26 8.35 2.17
N PRO A 129 -13.66 9.55 2.33
CA PRO A 129 -12.70 9.82 3.39
C PRO A 129 -13.31 9.61 4.78
N ILE A 130 -12.54 8.97 5.67
CA ILE A 130 -12.86 8.85 7.09
C ILE A 130 -12.10 9.97 7.82
N ASN A 131 -12.81 10.99 8.24
CA ASN A 131 -12.21 12.15 8.89
C ASN A 131 -12.06 11.93 10.40
N ARG A 132 -11.01 12.52 10.99
CA ARG A 132 -10.87 12.56 12.44
C ARG A 132 -12.04 13.36 13.05
N ALA A 133 -12.71 12.79 14.05
CA ALA A 133 -13.75 13.51 14.78
C ALA A 133 -13.13 14.75 15.46
N ALA A 134 -13.88 15.86 15.44
CA ALA A 134 -13.49 17.03 16.22
C ALA A 134 -13.52 16.67 17.74
N PRO A 135 -12.59 17.25 18.57
CA PRO A 135 -12.69 17.08 20.01
C PRO A 135 -14.05 17.58 20.49
N SER A 136 -14.73 16.79 21.33
CA SER A 136 -15.95 17.27 22.00
C SER A 136 -15.56 18.40 22.95
N THR A 137 -15.97 19.61 22.65
CA THR A 137 -15.90 20.74 23.60
C THR A 137 -16.96 20.48 24.68
N ASN A 138 -16.51 19.94 25.82
CA ASN A 138 -17.31 19.94 27.05
C ASN A 138 -17.28 21.32 27.68
#